data_1d8d7231f3c07f9049ffde06e22ea9b6
#
_entry.id   1d8d7231f3c07f9049ffde06e22ea9b6
#
_cell.length_a   1.000
_cell.length_b   1.000
_cell.length_c   1.000
_cell.angle_alpha   90.00
_cell.angle_beta   90.00
_cell.angle_gamma   90.00
#
_symmetry.space_group_name_H-M   'P 1'
#
loop_
_entity.id
_entity.type
_entity.pdbx_description
1 polymer ?
#
loop_
_entity_poly.entity_id
_entity_poly.type
_entity_poly.pdbx_seq_one_letter_code
_entity_poly.pdbx_strand_id
1 'polypeptide(L)'
;MALDPNYEDFQRLSLRFAGTLGASDPFGAARAAVDFGHRYSQKRDTLPQTDEDRAFHLVARATELIDYQLPFATDASAPQTIAEARKLLSEALELDPECHDARRMLSAAQAPTPNEYHRFLVEGAQEVLESCGRRRDAVTGSDELADVARTLAMRPYLRWLAAECASSLICGRYRLTLQEGEEALAVEPEDPADVSLTLALTYAKLEDEEGLRALCERADERRGPAWYALARAALAFKREDRDEARAHIARLLALYPNAGTTLARQDDLPDGVFARLAIDPGTEDELILATSEATVLLQEGCDSHERGTFGWWVANLPEVTQAQARELAADPSLGEGQK
;
A
#
# COMPACT_ATOMS: atom_id res chain seq x y z
N MET A 1 -3.06 -9.24 -2.29
CA MET A 1 -1.69 -9.10 -1.72
C MET A 1 -1.09 -7.89 -2.38
N ALA A 2 -0.70 -6.89 -1.59
CA ALA A 2 -0.06 -5.68 -2.12
C ALA A 2 1.11 -6.05 -3.05
N LEU A 3 1.49 -5.16 -3.96
CA LEU A 3 2.61 -5.36 -4.89
C LEU A 3 3.93 -5.42 -4.13
N ASP A 4 4.29 -6.59 -3.61
CA ASP A 4 5.55 -6.81 -2.89
C ASP A 4 6.73 -6.80 -3.87
N PRO A 5 7.65 -5.82 -3.77
CA PRO A 5 8.80 -5.73 -4.67
C PRO A 5 9.78 -6.90 -4.55
N ASN A 6 9.91 -7.53 -3.37
CA ASN A 6 10.79 -8.69 -3.21
C ASN A 6 10.23 -9.91 -3.94
N TYR A 7 8.90 -10.12 -3.85
CA TYR A 7 8.24 -11.17 -4.61
C TYR A 7 8.28 -10.91 -6.12
N GLU A 8 8.14 -9.66 -6.54
CA GLU A 8 8.27 -9.28 -7.95
C GLU A 8 9.70 -9.49 -8.47
N ASP A 9 10.75 -9.14 -7.70
CA ASP A 9 12.14 -9.41 -8.07
C ASP A 9 12.37 -10.90 -8.29
N PHE A 10 11.84 -11.73 -7.40
CA PHE A 10 11.84 -13.19 -7.57
C PHE A 10 11.13 -13.63 -8.86
N GLN A 11 9.94 -13.10 -9.14
CA GLN A 11 9.17 -13.44 -10.34
C GLN A 11 9.91 -13.05 -11.62
N ARG A 12 10.48 -11.84 -11.69
CA ARG A 12 11.26 -11.34 -12.84
C ARG A 12 12.42 -12.26 -13.17
N LEU A 13 13.24 -12.61 -12.17
CA LEU A 13 14.38 -13.52 -12.38
C LEU A 13 13.95 -14.95 -12.67
N SER A 14 12.86 -15.43 -12.06
CA SER A 14 12.28 -16.75 -12.35
C SER A 14 11.87 -16.89 -13.82
N LEU A 15 11.20 -15.87 -14.37
CA LEU A 15 10.84 -15.85 -15.79
C LEU A 15 12.05 -15.87 -16.71
N ARG A 16 13.07 -15.07 -16.42
CA ARG A 16 14.31 -15.07 -17.21
C ARG A 16 15.04 -16.39 -17.13
N PHE A 17 15.13 -16.99 -15.96
CA PHE A 17 15.73 -18.30 -15.77
C PHE A 17 14.97 -19.37 -16.54
N ALA A 18 13.64 -19.39 -16.45
CA ALA A 18 12.78 -20.31 -17.19
C ALA A 18 12.99 -20.19 -18.71
N GLY A 19 13.17 -18.97 -19.22
CA GLY A 19 13.49 -18.74 -20.65
C GLY A 19 14.83 -19.32 -21.10
N THR A 20 15.74 -19.66 -20.18
CA THR A 20 17.02 -20.33 -20.50
C THR A 20 16.91 -21.85 -20.50
N LEU A 21 15.80 -22.40 -19.99
CA LEU A 21 15.57 -23.84 -19.93
C LEU A 21 15.00 -24.32 -21.29
N GLY A 22 15.63 -25.32 -21.89
CA GLY A 22 15.02 -26.04 -23.01
C GLY A 22 13.81 -26.88 -22.55
N ALA A 23 13.11 -27.48 -23.49
CA ALA A 23 12.04 -28.44 -23.17
C ALA A 23 12.61 -29.55 -22.26
N SER A 24 12.24 -29.50 -20.98
CA SER A 24 12.78 -30.39 -19.95
C SER A 24 11.71 -31.41 -19.56
N ASP A 25 12.16 -32.61 -19.22
CA ASP A 25 11.31 -33.57 -18.55
C ASP A 25 10.93 -33.04 -17.12
N PRO A 26 9.89 -33.58 -16.48
CA PRO A 26 9.45 -33.12 -15.16
C PRO A 26 10.55 -33.14 -14.07
N PHE A 27 11.50 -34.09 -14.13
CA PHE A 27 12.62 -34.19 -13.20
C PHE A 27 13.68 -33.13 -13.48
N GLY A 28 13.87 -32.78 -14.76
CA GLY A 28 14.73 -31.66 -15.17
C GLY A 28 14.19 -30.33 -14.68
N ALA A 29 12.88 -30.09 -14.83
CA ALA A 29 12.19 -28.89 -14.34
C ALA A 29 12.29 -28.76 -12.80
N ALA A 30 12.07 -29.85 -12.06
CA ALA A 30 12.21 -29.83 -10.60
C ALA A 30 13.64 -29.49 -10.12
N ARG A 31 14.65 -30.08 -10.76
CA ARG A 31 16.07 -29.75 -10.48
C ARG A 31 16.39 -28.30 -10.80
N ALA A 32 15.90 -27.78 -11.91
CA ALA A 32 16.09 -26.40 -12.30
C ALA A 32 15.45 -25.43 -11.29
N ALA A 33 14.26 -25.71 -10.78
CA ALA A 33 13.61 -24.92 -9.75
C ALA A 33 14.42 -24.88 -8.44
N VAL A 34 14.99 -26.03 -8.01
CA VAL A 34 15.88 -26.09 -6.84
C VAL A 34 17.18 -25.30 -7.07
N ASP A 35 17.80 -25.43 -8.25
CA ASP A 35 19.00 -24.66 -8.62
C ASP A 35 18.71 -23.15 -8.61
N PHE A 36 17.58 -22.75 -9.20
CA PHE A 36 17.14 -21.35 -9.19
C PHE A 36 17.01 -20.83 -7.76
N GLY A 37 16.24 -21.52 -6.89
CA GLY A 37 16.04 -21.11 -5.50
C GLY A 37 17.35 -20.96 -4.73
N HIS A 38 18.28 -21.92 -4.88
CA HIS A 38 19.60 -21.84 -4.26
C HIS A 38 20.43 -20.66 -4.80
N ARG A 39 20.43 -20.42 -6.11
CA ARG A 39 21.16 -19.30 -6.72
C ARG A 39 20.52 -17.96 -6.35
N TYR A 40 19.20 -17.87 -6.33
CA TYR A 40 18.51 -16.65 -5.93
C TYR A 40 18.88 -16.22 -4.51
N SER A 41 18.90 -17.16 -3.56
CA SER A 41 19.20 -16.86 -2.16
C SER A 41 20.66 -16.61 -1.85
N GLN A 42 21.60 -17.25 -2.58
CA GLN A 42 23.02 -17.23 -2.21
C GLN A 42 23.95 -16.62 -3.27
N LYS A 43 23.54 -16.63 -4.54
CA LYS A 43 24.39 -16.25 -5.69
C LYS A 43 23.56 -15.56 -6.76
N ARG A 44 22.71 -14.61 -6.36
CA ARG A 44 21.77 -13.93 -7.24
C ARG A 44 22.42 -13.41 -8.53
N ASP A 45 23.64 -12.85 -8.44
CA ASP A 45 24.36 -12.30 -9.58
C ASP A 45 24.75 -13.35 -10.65
N THR A 46 24.64 -14.63 -10.34
CA THR A 46 24.87 -15.71 -11.30
C THR A 46 23.62 -16.08 -12.12
N LEU A 47 22.45 -15.54 -11.74
CA LEU A 47 21.23 -15.70 -12.51
C LEU A 47 21.23 -14.81 -13.75
N PRO A 48 20.59 -15.24 -14.86
CA PRO A 48 20.41 -14.38 -16.01
C PRO A 48 19.56 -13.17 -15.61
N GLN A 49 20.07 -11.97 -15.86
CA GLN A 49 19.43 -10.71 -15.51
C GLN A 49 19.89 -9.60 -16.45
N THR A 50 19.01 -8.64 -16.70
CA THR A 50 19.30 -7.42 -17.44
C THR A 50 19.60 -6.27 -16.47
N ASP A 51 20.01 -5.12 -17.00
CA ASP A 51 20.17 -3.92 -16.17
C ASP A 51 18.82 -3.44 -15.60
N GLU A 52 17.70 -3.66 -16.32
CA GLU A 52 16.34 -3.46 -15.79
C GLU A 52 16.07 -4.33 -14.55
N ASP A 53 16.42 -5.63 -14.58
CA ASP A 53 16.23 -6.52 -13.44
C ASP A 53 17.12 -6.13 -12.26
N ARG A 54 18.34 -5.66 -12.52
CA ARG A 54 19.26 -5.15 -11.49
C ARG A 54 18.74 -3.85 -10.88
N ALA A 55 18.23 -2.94 -11.71
CA ALA A 55 17.62 -1.70 -11.25
C ALA A 55 16.41 -1.98 -10.35
N PHE A 56 15.52 -2.90 -10.78
CA PHE A 56 14.37 -3.26 -9.96
C PHE A 56 14.76 -3.94 -8.63
N HIS A 57 15.82 -4.75 -8.62
CA HIS A 57 16.35 -5.30 -7.37
C HIS A 57 16.78 -4.19 -6.38
N LEU A 58 17.42 -3.14 -6.87
CA LEU A 58 17.78 -2.00 -6.03
C LEU A 58 16.55 -1.27 -5.50
N VAL A 59 15.47 -1.17 -6.30
CA VAL A 59 14.16 -0.66 -5.83
C VAL A 59 13.60 -1.56 -4.71
N ALA A 60 13.60 -2.88 -4.88
CA ALA A 60 13.12 -3.80 -3.85
C ALA A 60 13.90 -3.63 -2.53
N ARG A 61 15.22 -3.50 -2.59
CA ARG A 61 16.06 -3.23 -1.41
C ARG A 61 15.79 -1.85 -0.79
N ALA A 62 15.56 -0.83 -1.60
CA ALA A 62 15.21 0.49 -1.10
C ALA A 62 13.84 0.48 -0.40
N THR A 63 12.88 -0.28 -0.94
CA THR A 63 11.56 -0.50 -0.31
C THR A 63 11.71 -1.19 1.05
N GLU A 64 12.57 -2.21 1.15
CA GLU A 64 12.86 -2.87 2.44
C GLU A 64 13.38 -1.87 3.48
N LEU A 65 14.28 -0.98 3.08
CA LEU A 65 14.80 0.06 3.98
C LEU A 65 13.72 1.06 4.40
N ILE A 66 12.86 1.49 3.46
CA ILE A 66 11.87 2.56 3.70
C ILE A 66 10.63 2.01 4.42
N ASP A 67 10.10 0.89 3.96
CA ASP A 67 8.77 0.41 4.39
C ASP A 67 8.85 -0.57 5.57
N TYR A 68 10.00 -1.27 5.75
CA TYR A 68 10.15 -2.27 6.81
C TYR A 68 11.15 -1.87 7.90
N GLN A 69 12.17 -1.07 7.61
CA GLN A 69 13.21 -0.73 8.59
C GLN A 69 13.06 0.70 9.14
N LEU A 70 12.78 1.67 8.27
CA LEU A 70 12.66 3.07 8.67
C LEU A 70 11.59 3.32 9.74
N PRO A 71 10.39 2.67 9.70
CA PRO A 71 9.37 2.82 10.73
C PRO A 71 9.84 2.50 12.15
N PHE A 72 10.83 1.63 12.28
CA PHE A 72 11.38 1.20 13.56
C PHE A 72 12.78 1.79 13.84
N ALA A 73 13.24 2.69 12.97
CA ALA A 73 14.54 3.33 13.14
C ALA A 73 14.49 4.39 14.24
N THR A 74 15.57 4.51 15.01
CA THR A 74 15.72 5.61 15.94
C THR A 74 16.06 6.90 15.21
N ASP A 75 15.85 8.06 15.84
CA ASP A 75 16.24 9.37 15.30
C ASP A 75 17.71 9.42 14.86
N ALA A 76 18.57 8.66 15.53
CA ALA A 76 19.99 8.59 15.19
C ALA A 76 20.28 7.73 13.94
N SER A 77 19.48 6.69 13.67
CA SER A 77 19.68 5.76 12.54
C SER A 77 18.86 6.12 11.30
N ALA A 78 17.70 6.76 11.47
CA ALA A 78 16.79 7.10 10.36
C ALA A 78 17.46 7.88 9.22
N PRO A 79 18.30 8.92 9.45
CA PRO A 79 18.97 9.65 8.39
C PRO A 79 19.90 8.78 7.53
N GLN A 80 20.57 7.80 8.17
CA GLN A 80 21.44 6.87 7.45
C GLN A 80 20.63 5.90 6.58
N THR A 81 19.55 5.36 7.10
CA THR A 81 18.62 4.48 6.35
C THR A 81 18.06 5.20 5.12
N ILE A 82 17.61 6.46 5.29
CA ILE A 82 17.12 7.29 4.19
C ILE A 82 18.22 7.55 3.15
N ALA A 83 19.44 7.86 3.58
CA ALA A 83 20.55 8.12 2.67
C ALA A 83 20.92 6.87 1.87
N GLU A 84 20.92 5.70 2.49
CA GLU A 84 21.18 4.42 1.82
C GLU A 84 20.09 4.09 0.80
N ALA A 85 18.81 4.24 1.16
CA ALA A 85 17.70 4.03 0.24
C ALA A 85 17.79 4.97 -0.99
N ARG A 86 18.07 6.26 -0.78
CA ARG A 86 18.26 7.22 -1.88
C ARG A 86 19.43 6.85 -2.79
N LYS A 87 20.52 6.34 -2.23
CA LYS A 87 21.66 5.86 -3.00
C LYS A 87 21.27 4.69 -3.91
N LEU A 88 20.57 3.67 -3.36
CA LEU A 88 20.10 2.53 -4.14
C LEU A 88 19.17 2.95 -5.28
N LEU A 89 18.24 3.87 -5.02
CA LEU A 89 17.34 4.38 -6.05
C LEU A 89 18.07 5.18 -7.15
N SER A 90 19.11 5.92 -6.79
CA SER A 90 19.93 6.65 -7.76
C SER A 90 20.74 5.68 -8.64
N GLU A 91 21.33 4.65 -8.03
CA GLU A 91 22.04 3.57 -8.76
C GLU A 91 21.06 2.80 -9.68
N ALA A 92 19.80 2.61 -9.27
CA ALA A 92 18.78 2.00 -10.13
C ALA A 92 18.52 2.82 -11.39
N LEU A 93 18.47 4.15 -11.30
CA LEU A 93 18.32 5.04 -12.47
C LEU A 93 19.55 5.11 -13.35
N GLU A 94 20.74 4.87 -12.81
CA GLU A 94 21.97 4.73 -13.63
C GLU A 94 21.94 3.44 -14.47
N LEU A 95 21.37 2.36 -13.94
CA LEU A 95 21.22 1.08 -14.66
C LEU A 95 20.07 1.10 -15.66
N ASP A 96 18.91 1.64 -15.26
CA ASP A 96 17.72 1.78 -16.09
C ASP A 96 17.10 3.17 -15.91
N PRO A 97 17.35 4.11 -16.83
CA PRO A 97 16.75 5.46 -16.79
C PRO A 97 15.21 5.44 -16.84
N GLU A 98 14.58 4.37 -17.33
CA GLU A 98 13.13 4.14 -17.32
C GLU A 98 12.67 3.31 -16.10
N CYS A 99 13.47 3.24 -15.03
CA CYS A 99 13.05 2.65 -13.76
C CYS A 99 12.07 3.60 -13.04
N HIS A 100 10.80 3.54 -13.43
CA HIS A 100 9.76 4.46 -12.95
C HIS A 100 9.50 4.37 -11.45
N ASP A 101 9.68 3.21 -10.85
CA ASP A 101 9.57 3.04 -9.40
C ASP A 101 10.63 3.83 -8.64
N ALA A 102 11.89 3.76 -9.09
CA ALA A 102 12.97 4.54 -8.49
C ALA A 102 12.71 6.05 -8.65
N ARG A 103 12.26 6.49 -9.83
CA ARG A 103 11.90 7.89 -10.11
C ARG A 103 10.78 8.37 -9.20
N ARG A 104 9.71 7.57 -9.02
CA ARG A 104 8.57 7.88 -8.16
C ARG A 104 9.00 8.01 -6.69
N MET A 105 9.77 7.04 -6.17
CA MET A 105 10.22 7.03 -4.77
C MET A 105 11.18 8.18 -4.46
N LEU A 106 12.12 8.50 -5.35
CA LEU A 106 13.00 9.65 -5.19
C LEU A 106 12.23 10.97 -5.21
N SER A 107 11.24 11.11 -6.11
CA SER A 107 10.40 12.31 -6.16
C SER A 107 9.55 12.49 -4.89
N ALA A 108 9.00 11.40 -4.35
CA ALA A 108 8.28 11.45 -3.07
C ALA A 108 9.15 11.98 -1.93
N ALA A 109 10.43 11.56 -1.90
CA ALA A 109 11.38 11.99 -0.88
C ALA A 109 11.94 13.43 -1.08
N GLN A 110 11.73 14.04 -2.24
CA GLN A 110 12.27 15.35 -2.62
C GLN A 110 11.20 16.44 -2.75
N ALA A 111 9.96 16.06 -2.98
CA ALA A 111 8.88 17.02 -3.17
C ALA A 111 8.64 17.83 -1.89
N PRO A 112 8.68 19.17 -1.96
CA PRO A 112 8.50 20.02 -0.78
C PRO A 112 7.09 19.97 -0.18
N THR A 113 6.10 19.61 -1.00
CA THR A 113 4.69 19.53 -0.59
C THR A 113 3.98 18.36 -1.27
N PRO A 114 2.91 17.82 -0.66
CA PRO A 114 2.08 16.79 -1.30
C PRO A 114 1.53 17.23 -2.66
N ASN A 115 1.19 18.52 -2.84
CA ASN A 115 0.69 19.05 -4.11
C ASN A 115 1.75 19.01 -5.22
N GLU A 116 3.02 19.24 -4.91
CA GLU A 116 4.11 19.16 -5.88
C GLU A 116 4.42 17.73 -6.25
N TYR A 117 4.36 16.82 -5.29
CA TYR A 117 4.46 15.38 -5.57
C TYR A 117 3.32 14.89 -6.47
N HIS A 118 2.07 15.25 -6.13
CA HIS A 118 0.91 14.88 -6.96
C HIS A 118 1.04 15.44 -8.40
N ARG A 119 1.44 16.72 -8.55
CA ARG A 119 1.68 17.31 -9.88
C ARG A 119 2.73 16.52 -10.66
N PHE A 120 3.84 16.14 -10.04
CA PHE A 120 4.87 15.31 -10.67
C PHE A 120 4.30 13.98 -11.16
N LEU A 121 3.44 13.32 -10.37
CA LEU A 121 2.81 12.06 -10.76
C LEU A 121 1.89 12.24 -11.97
N VAL A 122 0.99 13.23 -11.94
CA VAL A 122 0.07 13.54 -13.05
C VAL A 122 0.83 13.86 -14.35
N GLU A 123 1.87 14.68 -14.27
CA GLU A 123 2.69 15.05 -15.44
C GLU A 123 3.47 13.86 -16.01
N GLY A 124 3.85 12.88 -15.18
CA GLY A 124 4.60 11.71 -15.59
C GLY A 124 3.77 10.50 -16.02
N ALA A 125 2.48 10.45 -15.69
CA ALA A 125 1.63 9.25 -15.87
C ALA A 125 1.60 8.72 -17.30
N GLN A 126 1.44 9.60 -18.30
CA GLN A 126 1.40 9.22 -19.69
C GLN A 126 2.73 8.59 -20.18
N GLU A 127 3.86 9.16 -19.78
CA GLU A 127 5.20 8.61 -20.12
C GLU A 127 5.38 7.22 -19.54
N VAL A 128 4.95 7.02 -18.27
CA VAL A 128 5.03 5.72 -17.60
C VAL A 128 4.14 4.69 -18.27
N LEU A 129 2.90 5.07 -18.62
CA LEU A 129 1.98 4.20 -19.37
C LEU A 129 2.59 3.74 -20.69
N GLU A 130 3.14 4.68 -21.48
CA GLU A 130 3.76 4.39 -22.77
C GLU A 130 4.99 3.50 -22.63
N SER A 131 5.85 3.74 -21.64
CA SER A 131 7.02 2.91 -21.36
C SER A 131 6.62 1.49 -20.96
N CYS A 132 5.71 1.33 -19.98
CA CYS A 132 5.20 0.03 -19.56
C CYS A 132 4.47 -0.69 -20.70
N GLY A 133 3.69 0.04 -21.52
CA GLY A 133 3.03 -0.50 -22.71
C GLY A 133 4.01 -1.05 -23.73
N ARG A 134 5.09 -0.32 -24.05
CA ARG A 134 6.16 -0.82 -24.94
C ARG A 134 6.79 -2.11 -24.40
N ARG A 135 7.07 -2.18 -23.09
CA ARG A 135 7.65 -3.39 -22.46
C ARG A 135 6.66 -4.56 -22.52
N ARG A 136 5.38 -4.33 -22.23
CA ARG A 136 4.32 -5.34 -22.35
C ARG A 136 4.19 -5.88 -23.77
N ASP A 137 4.14 -4.99 -24.77
CA ASP A 137 3.92 -5.34 -26.18
C ASP A 137 5.16 -6.01 -26.79
N ALA A 138 6.34 -5.85 -26.21
CA ALA A 138 7.57 -6.55 -26.58
C ALA A 138 7.60 -8.01 -26.11
N VAL A 139 6.71 -8.42 -25.19
CA VAL A 139 6.62 -9.80 -24.72
C VAL A 139 6.06 -10.70 -25.83
N THR A 140 6.87 -11.63 -26.29
CA THR A 140 6.47 -12.64 -27.32
C THR A 140 5.97 -13.91 -26.65
N GLY A 141 5.09 -14.64 -27.36
CA GLY A 141 4.48 -15.88 -26.86
C GLY A 141 3.05 -15.68 -26.37
N SER A 142 2.37 -16.80 -26.12
CA SER A 142 0.97 -16.86 -25.68
C SER A 142 0.77 -17.93 -24.60
N ASP A 143 1.81 -18.27 -23.88
CA ASP A 143 1.79 -19.18 -22.75
C ASP A 143 1.65 -18.42 -21.44
N GLU A 144 1.44 -19.13 -20.34
CA GLU A 144 1.27 -18.59 -19.01
C GLU A 144 2.48 -17.71 -18.56
N LEU A 145 3.70 -18.07 -18.96
CA LEU A 145 4.89 -17.29 -18.66
C LEU A 145 4.88 -15.92 -19.36
N ALA A 146 4.40 -15.89 -20.61
CA ALA A 146 4.23 -14.64 -21.35
C ALA A 146 3.16 -13.75 -20.70
N ASP A 147 2.06 -14.33 -20.19
CA ASP A 147 1.00 -13.58 -19.51
C ASP A 147 1.52 -12.98 -18.20
N VAL A 148 2.27 -13.74 -17.40
CA VAL A 148 2.93 -13.22 -16.21
C VAL A 148 3.93 -12.10 -16.58
N ALA A 149 4.72 -12.25 -17.63
CA ALA A 149 5.65 -11.22 -18.08
C ALA A 149 4.93 -9.92 -18.49
N ARG A 150 3.77 -10.01 -19.18
CA ARG A 150 2.94 -8.84 -19.53
C ARG A 150 2.39 -8.15 -18.30
N THR A 151 1.92 -8.90 -17.31
CA THR A 151 1.45 -8.37 -16.02
C THR A 151 2.59 -7.63 -15.30
N LEU A 152 3.78 -8.24 -15.20
CA LEU A 152 4.94 -7.61 -14.56
C LEU A 152 5.35 -6.30 -15.25
N ALA A 153 5.25 -6.23 -16.58
CA ALA A 153 5.58 -5.04 -17.34
C ALA A 153 4.68 -3.83 -16.99
N MET A 154 3.43 -4.08 -16.56
CA MET A 154 2.48 -3.03 -16.19
C MET A 154 2.52 -2.63 -14.70
N ARG A 155 3.20 -3.38 -13.85
CA ARG A 155 3.25 -3.09 -12.39
C ARG A 155 3.83 -1.72 -12.02
N PRO A 156 4.86 -1.18 -12.69
CA PRO A 156 5.33 0.17 -12.39
C PRO A 156 4.25 1.24 -12.63
N TYR A 157 3.43 1.07 -13.67
CA TYR A 157 2.29 1.96 -13.94
C TYR A 157 1.20 1.84 -12.89
N LEU A 158 0.86 0.62 -12.44
CA LEU A 158 -0.11 0.40 -11.36
C LEU A 158 0.34 1.06 -10.05
N ARG A 159 1.62 0.91 -9.68
CA ARG A 159 2.16 1.60 -8.49
C ARG A 159 2.19 3.12 -8.66
N TRP A 160 2.36 3.60 -9.88
CA TRP A 160 2.28 5.03 -10.19
C TRP A 160 0.87 5.56 -9.98
N LEU A 161 -0.15 4.92 -10.56
CA LEU A 161 -1.56 5.27 -10.38
C LEU A 161 -2.01 5.18 -8.90
N ALA A 162 -1.57 4.15 -8.18
CA ALA A 162 -1.86 4.03 -6.75
C ALA A 162 -1.28 5.21 -5.94
N ALA A 163 -0.05 5.64 -6.26
CA ALA A 163 0.55 6.81 -5.63
C ALA A 163 -0.16 8.11 -6.01
N GLU A 164 -0.62 8.23 -7.27
CA GLU A 164 -1.39 9.37 -7.76
C GLU A 164 -2.73 9.46 -7.01
N CYS A 165 -3.47 8.35 -6.93
CA CYS A 165 -4.71 8.23 -6.18
C CYS A 165 -4.54 8.57 -4.68
N ALA A 166 -3.54 8.01 -4.01
CA ALA A 166 -3.26 8.31 -2.61
C ALA A 166 -2.86 9.77 -2.39
N SER A 167 -2.04 10.33 -3.29
CA SER A 167 -1.60 11.72 -3.24
C SER A 167 -2.75 12.70 -3.48
N SER A 168 -3.67 12.40 -4.39
CA SER A 168 -4.85 13.25 -4.64
C SER A 168 -5.80 13.26 -3.44
N LEU A 169 -5.95 12.13 -2.71
CA LEU A 169 -6.70 12.07 -1.46
C LEU A 169 -6.09 13.00 -0.40
N ILE A 170 -4.77 12.92 -0.18
CA ILE A 170 -4.04 13.78 0.76
C ILE A 170 -4.18 15.26 0.38
N CYS A 171 -4.19 15.58 -0.92
CA CYS A 171 -4.39 16.93 -1.42
C CYS A 171 -5.84 17.43 -1.37
N GLY A 172 -6.79 16.63 -0.89
CA GLY A 172 -8.22 16.97 -0.82
C GLY A 172 -8.92 16.97 -2.18
N ARG A 173 -8.35 16.32 -3.19
CA ARG A 173 -8.88 16.28 -4.57
C ARG A 173 -9.79 15.06 -4.78
N TYR A 174 -10.74 14.85 -3.92
CA TYR A 174 -11.54 13.61 -3.80
C TYR A 174 -12.16 13.09 -5.09
N ARG A 175 -12.66 13.98 -5.99
CA ARG A 175 -13.21 13.54 -7.28
C ARG A 175 -12.14 13.03 -8.22
N LEU A 176 -10.95 13.62 -8.17
CA LEU A 176 -9.80 13.17 -8.94
C LEU A 176 -9.30 11.83 -8.38
N THR A 177 -9.26 11.67 -7.05
CA THR A 177 -8.96 10.39 -6.39
C THR A 177 -9.84 9.26 -6.91
N LEU A 178 -11.16 9.49 -7.05
CA LEU A 178 -12.07 8.49 -7.63
C LEU A 178 -11.72 8.16 -9.08
N GLN A 179 -11.45 9.18 -9.89
CA GLN A 179 -11.09 8.98 -11.30
C GLN A 179 -9.80 8.17 -11.46
N GLU A 180 -8.74 8.54 -10.74
CA GLU A 180 -7.44 7.89 -10.77
C GLU A 180 -7.51 6.45 -10.23
N GLY A 181 -8.24 6.24 -9.14
CA GLY A 181 -8.44 4.93 -8.55
C GLY A 181 -9.27 3.98 -9.45
N GLU A 182 -10.32 4.47 -10.07
CA GLU A 182 -11.11 3.69 -11.03
C GLU A 182 -10.29 3.35 -12.29
N GLU A 183 -9.40 4.25 -12.74
CA GLU A 183 -8.45 3.97 -13.83
C GLU A 183 -7.50 2.83 -13.43
N ALA A 184 -6.95 2.85 -12.22
CA ALA A 184 -6.09 1.78 -11.73
C ALA A 184 -6.82 0.42 -11.68
N LEU A 185 -8.07 0.39 -11.20
CA LEU A 185 -8.90 -0.82 -11.19
C LEU A 185 -9.33 -1.27 -12.59
N ALA A 186 -9.42 -0.36 -13.56
CA ALA A 186 -9.69 -0.71 -14.95
C ALA A 186 -8.46 -1.36 -15.62
N VAL A 187 -7.23 -0.95 -15.24
CA VAL A 187 -5.99 -1.56 -15.71
C VAL A 187 -5.79 -2.96 -15.12
N GLU A 188 -6.05 -3.13 -13.81
CA GLU A 188 -5.90 -4.40 -13.12
C GLU A 188 -7.02 -4.60 -12.07
N PRO A 189 -8.10 -5.30 -12.47
CA PRO A 189 -9.27 -5.50 -11.60
C PRO A 189 -9.01 -6.29 -10.31
N GLU A 190 -7.94 -7.11 -10.27
CA GLU A 190 -7.52 -7.85 -9.09
C GLU A 190 -6.95 -6.93 -7.99
N ASP A 191 -6.78 -5.66 -8.28
CA ASP A 191 -6.31 -4.62 -7.37
C ASP A 191 -5.07 -5.00 -6.54
N PRO A 192 -3.96 -5.38 -7.17
CA PRO A 192 -2.76 -5.76 -6.43
C PRO A 192 -2.10 -4.56 -5.71
N ALA A 193 -2.50 -3.34 -6.02
CA ALA A 193 -2.02 -2.10 -5.41
C ALA A 193 -2.88 -1.61 -4.24
N ASP A 194 -3.94 -2.33 -3.88
CA ASP A 194 -4.88 -2.01 -2.79
C ASP A 194 -5.51 -0.60 -2.92
N VAL A 195 -5.74 -0.16 -4.15
CA VAL A 195 -6.33 1.16 -4.46
C VAL A 195 -7.77 1.25 -3.95
N SER A 196 -8.48 0.13 -3.94
CA SER A 196 -9.85 0.03 -3.42
C SER A 196 -9.99 0.49 -1.96
N LEU A 197 -8.94 0.38 -1.14
CA LEU A 197 -8.93 0.88 0.23
C LEU A 197 -9.00 2.41 0.27
N THR A 198 -8.24 3.08 -0.59
CA THR A 198 -8.27 4.54 -0.77
C THR A 198 -9.62 5.01 -1.33
N LEU A 199 -10.16 4.27 -2.31
CA LEU A 199 -11.48 4.56 -2.88
C LEU A 199 -12.60 4.43 -1.83
N ALA A 200 -12.56 3.41 -0.96
CA ALA A 200 -13.57 3.24 0.09
C ALA A 200 -13.66 4.48 1.00
N LEU A 201 -12.51 4.98 1.47
CA LEU A 201 -12.46 6.22 2.26
C LEU A 201 -12.96 7.44 1.47
N THR A 202 -12.65 7.50 0.19
CA THR A 202 -13.02 8.63 -0.68
C THR A 202 -14.53 8.65 -0.96
N TYR A 203 -15.15 7.50 -1.24
CA TYR A 203 -16.61 7.40 -1.41
C TYR A 203 -17.35 7.81 -0.12
N ALA A 204 -16.87 7.33 1.04
CA ALA A 204 -17.44 7.74 2.33
C ALA A 204 -17.24 9.25 2.59
N LYS A 205 -16.11 9.82 2.17
CA LYS A 205 -15.84 11.27 2.27
C LYS A 205 -16.83 12.08 1.46
N LEU A 206 -17.15 11.62 0.25
CA LEU A 206 -18.08 12.28 -0.67
C LEU A 206 -19.56 11.92 -0.43
N GLU A 207 -19.84 11.08 0.57
CA GLU A 207 -21.19 10.58 0.89
C GLU A 207 -21.83 9.80 -0.28
N ASP A 208 -20.99 9.20 -1.12
CA ASP A 208 -21.42 8.38 -2.26
C ASP A 208 -21.66 6.93 -1.82
N GLU A 209 -22.88 6.67 -1.34
CA GLU A 209 -23.30 5.34 -0.90
C GLU A 209 -23.32 4.32 -2.03
N GLU A 210 -23.77 4.73 -3.21
CA GLU A 210 -23.87 3.83 -4.36
C GLU A 210 -22.48 3.42 -4.85
N GLY A 211 -21.56 4.38 -4.91
CA GLY A 211 -20.16 4.12 -5.25
C GLY A 211 -19.47 3.20 -4.24
N LEU A 212 -19.64 3.46 -2.94
CA LEU A 212 -19.08 2.58 -1.90
C LEU A 212 -19.66 1.17 -1.97
N ARG A 213 -20.97 1.03 -2.16
CA ARG A 213 -21.63 -0.28 -2.29
C ARG A 213 -21.11 -1.04 -3.52
N ALA A 214 -21.05 -0.39 -4.68
CA ALA A 214 -20.55 -1.00 -5.90
C ALA A 214 -19.07 -1.41 -5.78
N LEU A 215 -18.24 -0.61 -5.09
CA LEU A 215 -16.86 -0.97 -4.78
C LEU A 215 -16.81 -2.24 -3.92
N CYS A 216 -17.58 -2.30 -2.84
CA CYS A 216 -17.62 -3.44 -1.93
C CYS A 216 -18.12 -4.73 -2.59
N GLU A 217 -18.99 -4.65 -3.60
CA GLU A 217 -19.47 -5.82 -4.35
C GLU A 217 -18.39 -6.45 -5.25
N ARG A 218 -17.41 -5.67 -5.71
CA ARG A 218 -16.33 -6.12 -6.60
C ARG A 218 -14.99 -6.33 -5.91
N ALA A 219 -14.74 -5.67 -4.79
CA ALA A 219 -13.49 -5.75 -4.07
C ALA A 219 -13.44 -6.95 -3.12
N ASP A 220 -12.26 -7.50 -2.88
CA ASP A 220 -12.04 -8.47 -1.81
C ASP A 220 -11.82 -7.76 -0.47
N GLU A 221 -12.92 -7.51 0.25
CA GLU A 221 -12.87 -6.83 1.56
C GLU A 221 -11.99 -7.53 2.60
N ARG A 222 -11.63 -8.82 2.39
CA ARG A 222 -10.74 -9.55 3.31
C ARG A 222 -9.29 -9.01 3.28
N ARG A 223 -8.95 -8.23 2.26
CA ARG A 223 -7.60 -7.64 2.10
C ARG A 223 -7.39 -6.38 2.93
N GLY A 224 -8.45 -5.78 3.46
CA GLY A 224 -8.38 -4.58 4.28
C GLY A 224 -9.70 -4.30 4.99
N PRO A 225 -10.20 -5.24 5.82
CA PRO A 225 -11.52 -5.11 6.44
C PRO A 225 -11.65 -3.87 7.33
N ALA A 226 -10.54 -3.34 7.88
CA ALA A 226 -10.56 -2.14 8.70
C ALA A 226 -10.95 -0.89 7.89
N TRP A 227 -10.41 -0.70 6.69
CA TRP A 227 -10.74 0.44 5.81
C TRP A 227 -12.22 0.46 5.44
N TYR A 228 -12.75 -0.70 5.00
CA TYR A 228 -14.16 -0.81 4.63
C TYR A 228 -15.11 -0.59 5.82
N ALA A 229 -14.75 -1.09 7.00
CA ALA A 229 -15.56 -0.88 8.20
C ALA A 229 -15.56 0.59 8.64
N LEU A 230 -14.38 1.27 8.60
CA LEU A 230 -14.28 2.70 8.89
C LEU A 230 -15.04 3.56 7.87
N ALA A 231 -14.92 3.25 6.57
CA ALA A 231 -15.65 3.96 5.52
C ALA A 231 -17.16 3.83 5.68
N ARG A 232 -17.66 2.60 5.91
CA ARG A 232 -19.10 2.36 6.15
C ARG A 232 -19.59 3.01 7.43
N ALA A 233 -18.81 2.94 8.52
CA ALA A 233 -19.16 3.61 9.77
C ALA A 233 -19.27 5.12 9.59
N ALA A 234 -18.33 5.75 8.89
CA ALA A 234 -18.35 7.18 8.61
C ALA A 234 -19.54 7.57 7.72
N LEU A 235 -19.83 6.80 6.68
CA LEU A 235 -20.96 7.06 5.79
C LEU A 235 -22.30 6.93 6.52
N ALA A 236 -22.51 5.86 7.29
CA ALA A 236 -23.71 5.67 8.12
C ALA A 236 -23.86 6.80 9.15
N PHE A 237 -22.75 7.22 9.78
CA PHE A 237 -22.75 8.35 10.71
C PHE A 237 -23.21 9.65 10.05
N LYS A 238 -22.71 9.98 8.85
CA LYS A 238 -23.10 11.17 8.09
C LYS A 238 -24.58 11.16 7.71
N ARG A 239 -25.14 9.98 7.45
CA ARG A 239 -26.57 9.76 7.16
C ARG A 239 -27.45 9.71 8.42
N GLU A 240 -26.87 9.99 9.58
CA GLU A 240 -27.55 9.92 10.89
C GLU A 240 -28.01 8.50 11.30
N ASP A 241 -27.58 7.45 10.62
CA ASP A 241 -27.81 6.07 11.01
C ASP A 241 -26.75 5.64 12.05
N ARG A 242 -27.03 6.03 13.31
CA ARG A 242 -26.10 5.76 14.42
C ARG A 242 -26.02 4.28 14.77
N ASP A 243 -27.06 3.52 14.54
CA ASP A 243 -27.10 2.08 14.88
C ASP A 243 -26.24 1.31 13.87
N GLU A 244 -26.33 1.59 12.58
CA GLU A 244 -25.48 1.01 11.55
C GLU A 244 -24.01 1.42 11.76
N ALA A 245 -23.75 2.71 12.02
CA ALA A 245 -22.40 3.19 12.30
C ALA A 245 -21.76 2.45 13.50
N ARG A 246 -22.51 2.27 14.59
CA ARG A 246 -22.06 1.49 15.78
C ARG A 246 -21.81 0.03 15.46
N ALA A 247 -22.62 -0.60 14.62
CA ALA A 247 -22.41 -1.99 14.23
C ALA A 247 -21.07 -2.18 13.51
N HIS A 248 -20.66 -1.25 12.64
CA HIS A 248 -19.36 -1.29 11.99
C HIS A 248 -18.19 -1.07 12.97
N ILE A 249 -18.32 -0.15 13.94
CA ILE A 249 -17.29 0.03 14.99
C ILE A 249 -17.23 -1.21 15.90
N ALA A 250 -18.38 -1.80 16.27
CA ALA A 250 -18.39 -3.04 17.06
C ALA A 250 -17.70 -4.20 16.33
N ARG A 251 -17.79 -4.26 14.99
CA ARG A 251 -17.07 -5.24 14.20
C ARG A 251 -15.55 -5.05 14.30
N LEU A 252 -15.04 -3.81 14.28
CA LEU A 252 -13.62 -3.53 14.49
C LEU A 252 -13.16 -3.98 15.89
N LEU A 253 -13.93 -3.65 16.94
CA LEU A 253 -13.65 -4.09 18.30
C LEU A 253 -13.61 -5.61 18.48
N ALA A 254 -14.32 -6.35 17.63
CA ALA A 254 -14.36 -7.81 17.67
C ALA A 254 -13.23 -8.47 16.83
N LEU A 255 -12.74 -7.79 15.79
CA LEU A 255 -11.77 -8.36 14.85
C LEU A 255 -10.33 -8.07 15.22
N TYR A 256 -10.05 -6.93 15.84
CA TYR A 256 -8.68 -6.46 16.04
C TYR A 256 -8.27 -6.43 17.50
N PRO A 257 -7.03 -6.85 17.81
CA PRO A 257 -6.43 -6.62 19.13
C PRO A 257 -6.35 -5.12 19.42
N ASN A 258 -6.50 -4.73 20.68
CA ASN A 258 -6.34 -3.35 21.18
C ASN A 258 -7.14 -2.28 20.41
N ALA A 259 -8.23 -2.72 19.75
CA ALA A 259 -9.05 -1.85 18.91
C ALA A 259 -9.70 -0.70 19.70
N GLY A 260 -10.03 -0.90 20.98
CA GLY A 260 -10.54 0.16 21.84
C GLY A 260 -9.52 1.28 22.02
N THR A 261 -8.28 0.94 22.27
CA THR A 261 -7.17 1.90 22.41
C THR A 261 -6.90 2.63 21.10
N THR A 262 -6.78 1.92 19.97
CA THR A 262 -6.55 2.52 18.65
C THR A 262 -7.66 3.49 18.27
N LEU A 263 -8.94 3.07 18.39
CA LEU A 263 -10.10 3.91 18.03
C LEU A 263 -10.30 5.09 18.99
N ALA A 264 -9.86 5.00 20.23
CA ALA A 264 -9.94 6.09 21.18
C ALA A 264 -8.81 7.13 20.99
N ARG A 265 -7.63 6.69 20.53
CA ARG A 265 -6.44 7.54 20.42
C ARG A 265 -6.27 8.21 19.06
N GLN A 266 -6.76 7.68 17.99
CA GLN A 266 -6.80 8.16 16.59
C GLN A 266 -5.63 9.07 16.11
N ASP A 267 -5.46 10.19 16.78
CA ASP A 267 -4.53 11.29 16.51
C ASP A 267 -3.19 11.15 17.24
N ASP A 268 -3.10 10.19 18.18
CA ASP A 268 -1.90 9.86 18.97
C ASP A 268 -1.55 8.38 18.78
N LEU A 269 -1.44 7.97 17.52
CA LEU A 269 -1.11 6.60 17.17
C LEU A 269 0.40 6.36 17.26
N PRO A 270 0.83 5.14 17.61
CA PRO A 270 2.25 4.79 17.64
C PRO A 270 2.92 5.03 16.28
N ASP A 271 4.15 5.55 16.31
CA ASP A 271 5.00 5.56 15.13
C ASP A 271 5.33 4.13 14.69
N GLY A 272 5.60 3.92 13.41
CA GLY A 272 6.15 2.67 12.92
C GLY A 272 5.26 1.87 11.96
N VAL A 273 4.05 2.35 11.65
CA VAL A 273 3.14 1.68 10.71
C VAL A 273 2.92 2.59 9.50
N PHE A 274 3.76 2.46 8.46
CA PHE A 274 3.74 3.38 7.32
C PHE A 274 3.33 2.76 5.97
N ALA A 275 3.45 1.44 5.80
CA ALA A 275 3.22 0.84 4.49
C ALA A 275 2.28 -0.36 4.56
N ARG A 276 1.23 -0.35 3.75
CA ARG A 276 0.25 -1.44 3.65
C ARG A 276 0.89 -2.80 3.39
N LEU A 277 1.96 -2.85 2.58
CA LEU A 277 2.63 -4.10 2.22
C LEU A 277 3.42 -4.75 3.37
N ALA A 278 3.75 -3.99 4.41
CA ALA A 278 4.51 -4.46 5.58
C ALA A 278 3.62 -5.01 6.71
N ILE A 279 2.30 -5.04 6.51
CA ILE A 279 1.32 -5.33 7.56
C ILE A 279 0.63 -6.66 7.31
N ASP A 280 0.57 -7.48 8.36
CA ASP A 280 -0.20 -8.72 8.32
C ASP A 280 -1.70 -8.45 8.55
N PRO A 281 -2.61 -9.07 7.78
CA PRO A 281 -4.05 -8.92 7.96
C PRO A 281 -4.53 -9.39 9.34
N GLY A 282 -5.47 -8.65 9.93
CA GLY A 282 -6.09 -8.96 11.22
C GLY A 282 -5.24 -8.59 12.44
N THR A 283 -4.14 -7.86 12.23
CA THR A 283 -3.26 -7.38 13.32
C THR A 283 -3.69 -6.00 13.82
N GLU A 284 -3.17 -5.61 14.97
CA GLU A 284 -3.31 -4.25 15.50
C GLU A 284 -2.74 -3.21 14.53
N ASP A 285 -1.60 -3.50 13.89
CA ASP A 285 -0.94 -2.63 12.92
C ASP A 285 -1.84 -2.34 11.70
N GLU A 286 -2.64 -3.31 11.25
CA GLU A 286 -3.63 -3.06 10.20
C GLU A 286 -4.65 -2.00 10.62
N LEU A 287 -5.19 -2.11 11.84
CA LEU A 287 -6.17 -1.13 12.34
C LEU A 287 -5.53 0.24 12.58
N ILE A 288 -4.31 0.28 13.09
CA ILE A 288 -3.54 1.52 13.27
C ILE A 288 -3.37 2.24 11.94
N LEU A 289 -2.90 1.54 10.92
CA LEU A 289 -2.72 2.13 9.59
C LEU A 289 -4.05 2.57 8.97
N ALA A 290 -5.08 1.71 9.03
CA ALA A 290 -6.40 2.06 8.52
C ALA A 290 -6.97 3.32 9.21
N THR A 291 -6.79 3.45 10.52
CA THR A 291 -7.22 4.61 11.30
C THR A 291 -6.42 5.86 10.90
N SER A 292 -5.11 5.73 10.72
CA SER A 292 -4.25 6.82 10.24
C SER A 292 -4.65 7.29 8.83
N GLU A 293 -4.90 6.38 7.90
CA GLU A 293 -5.35 6.74 6.55
C GLU A 293 -6.80 7.28 6.53
N ALA A 294 -7.65 6.87 7.49
CA ALA A 294 -9.02 7.37 7.64
C ALA A 294 -9.10 8.75 8.31
N THR A 295 -8.00 9.45 8.58
CA THR A 295 -7.99 10.83 9.11
C THR A 295 -8.82 11.78 8.27
N VAL A 296 -8.90 11.56 6.97
CA VAL A 296 -9.78 12.30 6.04
C VAL A 296 -11.27 12.26 6.45
N LEU A 297 -11.70 11.23 7.18
CA LEU A 297 -13.02 11.04 7.73
C LEU A 297 -13.09 11.40 9.23
N LEU A 298 -12.10 10.94 10.00
CA LEU A 298 -12.06 11.08 11.47
C LEU A 298 -11.81 12.54 11.89
N GLN A 299 -11.04 13.30 11.13
CA GLN A 299 -10.73 14.71 11.40
C GLN A 299 -11.57 15.69 10.57
N GLU A 300 -12.59 15.20 9.86
CA GLU A 300 -13.47 16.06 9.05
C GLU A 300 -14.19 17.09 9.92
N GLY A 301 -13.99 18.39 9.59
CA GLY A 301 -14.53 19.50 10.39
C GLY A 301 -13.91 19.58 11.78
N CYS A 302 -12.61 19.22 11.90
CA CYS A 302 -11.91 19.21 13.18
C CYS A 302 -11.96 20.58 13.89
N ASP A 303 -12.00 20.51 15.21
CA ASP A 303 -11.85 21.64 16.12
C ASP A 303 -10.41 21.80 16.59
N SER A 304 -10.21 22.56 17.67
CA SER A 304 -8.88 22.76 18.30
C SER A 304 -8.28 21.48 18.91
N HIS A 305 -9.01 20.39 18.97
CA HIS A 305 -8.55 19.09 19.47
C HIS A 305 -8.20 18.10 18.34
N GLU A 306 -8.16 18.59 17.10
CA GLU A 306 -7.80 17.82 15.89
C GLU A 306 -8.72 16.63 15.61
N ARG A 307 -9.89 16.57 16.25
CA ARG A 307 -10.92 15.55 16.01
C ARG A 307 -12.13 16.15 15.33
N GLY A 308 -12.56 15.52 14.25
CA GLY A 308 -13.84 15.81 13.61
C GLY A 308 -15.01 15.23 14.41
N THR A 309 -16.22 15.59 14.03
CA THR A 309 -17.44 15.13 14.70
C THR A 309 -17.54 13.60 14.74
N PHE A 310 -17.20 12.93 13.64
CA PHE A 310 -17.20 11.47 13.57
C PHE A 310 -16.11 10.87 14.46
N GLY A 311 -14.87 11.37 14.38
CA GLY A 311 -13.77 10.88 15.20
C GLY A 311 -14.04 11.04 16.70
N TRP A 312 -14.56 12.20 17.10
CA TRP A 312 -14.98 12.43 18.49
C TRP A 312 -16.07 11.44 18.93
N TRP A 313 -17.08 11.22 18.08
CA TRP A 313 -18.16 10.29 18.38
C TRP A 313 -17.62 8.86 18.55
N VAL A 314 -16.75 8.38 17.66
CA VAL A 314 -16.13 7.05 17.76
C VAL A 314 -15.37 6.91 19.08
N ALA A 315 -14.48 7.85 19.40
CA ALA A 315 -13.66 7.81 20.61
C ALA A 315 -14.48 7.80 21.91
N ASN A 316 -15.71 8.38 21.90
CA ASN A 316 -16.57 8.47 23.07
C ASN A 316 -17.71 7.43 23.08
N LEU A 317 -17.73 6.48 22.16
CA LEU A 317 -18.66 5.36 22.23
C LEU A 317 -18.45 4.55 23.51
N PRO A 318 -19.52 4.18 24.24
CA PRO A 318 -19.39 3.38 25.47
C PRO A 318 -18.63 2.07 25.26
N GLU A 319 -18.82 1.39 24.13
CA GLU A 319 -18.14 0.15 23.77
C GLU A 319 -16.65 0.37 23.51
N VAL A 320 -16.25 1.48 22.89
CA VAL A 320 -14.84 1.83 22.64
C VAL A 320 -14.16 2.17 23.97
N THR A 321 -14.76 3.04 24.78
CA THR A 321 -14.19 3.42 26.08
C THR A 321 -14.09 2.26 27.07
N GLN A 322 -15.05 1.32 27.04
CA GLN A 322 -14.99 0.10 27.85
C GLN A 322 -13.92 -0.90 27.34
N ALA A 323 -13.76 -1.02 26.03
CA ALA A 323 -12.71 -1.84 25.44
C ALA A 323 -11.34 -1.28 25.81
N GLN A 324 -11.11 0.01 25.59
CA GLN A 324 -9.87 0.70 25.97
C GLN A 324 -9.54 0.50 27.46
N ALA A 325 -10.51 0.69 28.34
CA ALA A 325 -10.27 0.51 29.78
C ALA A 325 -9.85 -0.92 30.14
N ARG A 326 -10.39 -1.94 29.45
CA ARG A 326 -9.99 -3.35 29.63
C ARG A 326 -8.59 -3.62 29.08
N GLU A 327 -8.27 -3.08 27.92
CA GLU A 327 -6.96 -3.22 27.25
C GLU A 327 -5.87 -2.59 28.09
N LEU A 328 -6.05 -1.34 28.56
CA LEU A 328 -5.12 -0.64 29.46
C LEU A 328 -4.94 -1.32 30.81
N ALA A 329 -5.99 -1.99 31.33
CA ALA A 329 -5.87 -2.77 32.55
C ALA A 329 -5.07 -4.06 32.34
N ALA A 330 -5.10 -4.65 31.16
CA ALA A 330 -4.35 -5.84 30.79
C ALA A 330 -2.90 -5.50 30.41
N ASP A 331 -2.68 -4.41 29.72
CA ASP A 331 -1.37 -3.90 29.33
C ASP A 331 -1.30 -2.35 29.49
N PRO A 332 -0.77 -1.88 30.62
CA PRO A 332 -0.63 -0.44 30.88
C PRO A 332 0.31 0.27 29.89
N SER A 333 1.22 -0.43 29.23
CA SER A 333 2.14 0.18 28.26
C SER A 333 1.43 0.75 27.04
N LEU A 334 0.25 0.25 26.69
CA LEU A 334 -0.61 0.81 25.65
C LEU A 334 -1.04 2.26 25.94
N GLY A 335 -0.99 2.71 27.20
CA GLY A 335 -1.31 4.08 27.62
C GLY A 335 -0.12 5.04 27.58
N GLU A 336 1.09 4.54 27.47
CA GLU A 336 2.31 5.36 27.41
C GLU A 336 2.53 5.79 25.97
N GLY A 337 2.11 7.01 25.61
CA GLY A 337 2.50 7.64 24.35
C GLY A 337 4.03 7.71 24.30
N GLN A 338 4.64 7.37 23.19
CA GLN A 338 6.07 7.63 22.97
C GLN A 338 6.28 9.13 23.07
N LYS A 339 7.03 9.54 24.13
CA LYS A 339 7.42 10.94 24.36
C LYS A 339 8.57 11.30 23.45
#